data_cc47c68182f6b964bf275bcccb646e74
#
_entry.id   cc47c68182f6b964bf275bcccb646e74
#
_cell.length_a   1.000
_cell.length_b   1.000
_cell.length_c   1.000
_cell.angle_alpha   90.00
_cell.angle_beta   90.00
_cell.angle_gamma   90.00
#
_symmetry.space_group_name_H-M   'P 1'
#
loop_
_entity.id
_entity.type
_entity.pdbx_description
1 polymer ?
#
loop_
_entity_poly.entity_id
_entity_poly.type
_entity_poly.pdbx_seq_one_letter_code
_entity_poly.pdbx_strand_id
1 'polypeptide(L)'
;MLEARQLSFHFSPDAPLFDSVSLTLNAGQWAGLSGDSGAGKSTLGKLLAGYLAPFEGEVSLDGKALPKSGVQPVQWLPQSPELAVNPRWRVGKILREAWTPSNAQCQTFGVQPSWLSRFPQSLSGGELQRVCVLRALAPEVRFLIADEISTMLDPITQLELWQALKREAEQRQLGVLVISHD
;
A
#
# COMPACT_ATOMS: atom_id res chain seq x y z
N MET A 1 3.80 -4.93 15.61
CA MET A 1 4.90 -4.00 15.28
C MET A 1 5.56 -4.49 14.00
N LEU A 2 5.65 -3.62 13.00
CA LEU A 2 6.45 -3.84 11.79
C LEU A 2 7.83 -3.22 12.00
N GLU A 3 8.88 -3.97 11.76
CA GLU A 3 10.24 -3.54 12.04
C GLU A 3 11.16 -3.86 10.85
N ALA A 4 11.96 -2.89 10.47
CA ALA A 4 13.09 -3.02 9.57
C ALA A 4 14.38 -2.79 10.37
N ARG A 5 15.33 -3.71 10.28
CA ARG A 5 16.60 -3.63 10.98
C ARG A 5 17.76 -3.63 10.00
N GLN A 6 18.54 -2.55 10.01
CA GLN A 6 19.79 -2.39 9.26
C GLN A 6 19.64 -2.80 7.78
N LEU A 7 18.54 -2.36 7.12
CA LEU A 7 18.31 -2.67 5.72
C LEU A 7 19.33 -1.96 4.85
N SER A 8 20.03 -2.73 4.03
CA SER A 8 20.84 -2.23 2.94
C SER A 8 20.27 -2.75 1.61
N PHE A 9 20.23 -1.90 0.60
CA PHE A 9 19.70 -2.27 -0.71
C PHE A 9 20.44 -1.56 -1.85
N HIS A 10 20.68 -2.30 -2.93
CA HIS A 10 21.22 -1.81 -4.17
C HIS A 10 20.57 -2.53 -5.36
N PHE A 11 20.40 -1.84 -6.46
CA PHE A 11 20.00 -2.43 -7.75
C PHE A 11 21.21 -2.94 -8.54
N SER A 12 22.40 -2.38 -8.27
CA SER A 12 23.67 -2.76 -8.84
C SER A 12 24.73 -2.75 -7.73
N PRO A 13 25.69 -3.69 -7.73
CA PRO A 13 26.73 -3.76 -6.72
C PRO A 13 27.51 -2.46 -6.50
N ASP A 14 27.67 -1.67 -7.56
CA ASP A 14 28.46 -0.43 -7.55
C ASP A 14 27.64 0.82 -7.15
N ALA A 15 26.32 0.68 -6.93
CA ALA A 15 25.45 1.81 -6.63
C ALA A 15 24.47 1.47 -5.49
N PRO A 16 24.92 1.58 -4.21
CA PRO A 16 24.04 1.41 -3.07
C PRO A 16 22.94 2.49 -3.09
N LEU A 17 21.69 2.09 -2.90
CA LEU A 17 20.58 3.01 -2.82
C LEU A 17 20.45 3.59 -1.41
N PHE A 18 20.61 2.72 -0.41
CA PHE A 18 20.73 3.08 1.01
C PHE A 18 21.46 1.98 1.77
N ASP A 19 22.00 2.35 2.91
CA ASP A 19 22.78 1.48 3.77
C ASP A 19 22.32 1.59 5.22
N SER A 20 22.15 0.43 5.89
CA SER A 20 21.84 0.31 7.31
C SER A 20 20.62 1.10 7.79
N VAL A 21 19.55 1.17 7.01
CA VAL A 21 18.31 1.86 7.38
C VAL A 21 17.51 1.01 8.37
N SER A 22 17.12 1.61 9.48
CA SER A 22 16.25 0.97 10.47
C SER A 22 15.02 1.84 10.73
N LEU A 23 13.87 1.22 10.84
CA LEU A 23 12.60 1.88 11.20
C LEU A 23 11.67 0.92 11.93
N THR A 24 10.77 1.49 12.70
CA THR A 24 9.71 0.75 13.39
C THR A 24 8.38 1.47 13.18
N LEU A 25 7.34 0.70 12.88
CA LEU A 25 5.97 1.17 12.78
C LEU A 25 5.07 0.35 13.69
N ASN A 26 4.36 1.01 14.60
CA ASN A 26 3.47 0.33 15.54
C ASN A 26 2.05 0.20 14.97
N ALA A 27 1.27 -0.74 15.50
CA ALA A 27 -0.15 -0.84 15.22
C ALA A 27 -0.85 0.49 15.59
N GLY A 28 -1.78 0.94 14.75
CA GLY A 28 -2.48 2.22 14.91
C GLY A 28 -1.65 3.49 14.68
N GLN A 29 -0.33 3.35 14.44
CA GLN A 29 0.55 4.48 14.19
C GLN A 29 0.45 4.95 12.74
N TRP A 30 0.41 6.27 12.55
CA TRP A 30 0.64 6.93 11.27
C TRP A 30 2.02 7.56 11.26
N ALA A 31 2.79 7.27 10.23
CA ALA A 31 4.12 7.83 10.04
C ALA A 31 4.28 8.35 8.61
N GLY A 32 4.99 9.45 8.45
CA GLY A 32 5.36 10.01 7.15
C GLY A 32 6.81 9.68 6.79
N LEU A 33 7.05 9.31 5.54
CA LEU A 33 8.37 9.18 4.96
C LEU A 33 8.50 10.19 3.83
N SER A 34 9.26 11.24 4.05
CA SER A 34 9.54 12.28 3.07
C SER A 34 11.02 12.28 2.66
N GLY A 35 11.32 12.93 1.55
CA GLY A 35 12.68 13.06 1.03
C GLY A 35 12.68 13.25 -0.48
N ASP A 36 13.84 13.52 -1.05
CA ASP A 36 14.03 13.79 -2.46
C ASP A 36 13.54 12.66 -3.38
N SER A 37 13.18 13.03 -4.61
CA SER A 37 12.89 12.03 -5.64
C SER A 37 14.12 11.19 -5.91
N GLY A 38 13.94 9.87 -6.01
CA GLY A 38 15.07 8.94 -6.20
C GLY A 38 15.78 8.51 -4.92
N ALA A 39 15.45 9.05 -3.74
CA ALA A 39 16.05 8.66 -2.46
C ALA A 39 15.73 7.22 -1.99
N GLY A 40 14.98 6.44 -2.79
CA GLY A 40 14.67 5.05 -2.46
C GLY A 40 13.41 4.83 -1.61
N LYS A 41 12.57 5.84 -1.38
CA LYS A 41 11.35 5.73 -0.55
C LYS A 41 10.43 4.59 -1.00
N SER A 42 10.08 4.55 -2.28
CA SER A 42 9.24 3.47 -2.84
C SER A 42 9.91 2.10 -2.77
N THR A 43 11.24 2.06 -2.90
CA THR A 43 12.01 0.82 -2.73
C THR A 43 11.96 0.34 -1.29
N LEU A 44 12.10 1.24 -0.31
CA LEU A 44 11.92 0.91 1.09
C LEU A 44 10.50 0.41 1.37
N GLY A 45 9.48 1.05 0.80
CA GLY A 45 8.09 0.57 0.88
C GLY A 45 7.91 -0.86 0.36
N LYS A 46 8.53 -1.19 -0.77
CA LYS A 46 8.50 -2.55 -1.35
C LYS A 46 9.24 -3.58 -0.49
N LEU A 47 10.36 -3.20 0.12
CA LEU A 47 11.09 -4.06 1.07
C LEU A 47 10.24 -4.34 2.31
N LEU A 48 9.62 -3.32 2.90
CA LEU A 48 8.74 -3.46 4.06
C LEU A 48 7.54 -4.36 3.80
N ALA A 49 7.01 -4.34 2.58
CA ALA A 49 5.90 -5.19 2.17
C ALA A 49 6.32 -6.56 1.61
N GLY A 50 7.63 -6.86 1.56
CA GLY A 50 8.15 -8.13 1.08
C GLY A 50 8.13 -8.33 -0.44
N TYR A 51 7.94 -7.25 -1.22
CA TYR A 51 8.05 -7.31 -2.70
C TYR A 51 9.49 -7.39 -3.19
N LEU A 52 10.44 -6.92 -2.36
CA LEU A 52 11.87 -7.02 -2.58
C LEU A 52 12.53 -7.63 -1.36
N ALA A 53 13.63 -8.34 -1.58
CA ALA A 53 14.50 -8.82 -0.51
C ALA A 53 15.62 -7.82 -0.27
N PRO A 54 15.95 -7.47 0.97
CA PRO A 54 17.12 -6.63 1.25
C PRO A 54 18.41 -7.39 0.93
N PHE A 55 19.48 -6.65 0.64
CA PHE A 55 20.83 -7.21 0.51
C PHE A 55 21.37 -7.59 1.89
N GLU A 56 21.21 -6.69 2.87
CA GLU A 56 21.50 -6.93 4.28
C GLU A 56 20.34 -6.45 5.14
N GLY A 57 20.28 -6.98 6.37
CA GLY A 57 19.22 -6.68 7.32
C GLY A 57 17.99 -7.55 7.12
N GLU A 58 16.93 -7.21 7.84
CA GLU A 58 15.68 -7.98 7.82
C GLU A 58 14.45 -7.11 8.04
N VAL A 59 13.31 -7.59 7.52
CA VAL A 59 11.99 -7.07 7.85
C VAL A 59 11.23 -8.11 8.64
N SER A 60 10.67 -7.71 9.77
CA SER A 60 9.90 -8.60 10.64
C SER A 60 8.57 -7.98 11.08
N LEU A 61 7.59 -8.84 11.32
CA LEU A 61 6.31 -8.52 11.91
C LEU A 61 6.18 -9.23 13.26
N ASP A 62 6.14 -8.45 14.35
CA ASP A 62 6.16 -8.97 15.73
C ASP A 62 7.32 -9.95 15.99
N GLY A 63 8.49 -9.62 15.47
CA GLY A 63 9.72 -10.42 15.61
C GLY A 63 9.75 -11.69 14.74
N LYS A 64 8.81 -11.85 13.80
CA LYS A 64 8.77 -12.99 12.86
C LYS A 64 8.93 -12.49 11.43
N ALA A 65 9.54 -13.29 10.58
CA ALA A 65 9.60 -13.00 9.15
C ALA A 65 8.19 -12.88 8.54
N LEU A 66 8.06 -12.06 7.50
CA LEU A 66 6.79 -11.94 6.76
C LEU A 66 6.38 -13.29 6.16
N PRO A 67 5.06 -13.58 6.07
CA PRO A 67 4.57 -14.79 5.43
C PRO A 67 5.03 -14.89 3.96
N LYS A 68 5.34 -16.10 3.50
CA LYS A 68 5.76 -16.34 2.10
C LYS A 68 4.59 -16.59 1.15
N SER A 69 3.37 -16.74 1.67
CA SER A 69 2.16 -17.04 0.88
C SER A 69 0.91 -16.53 1.59
N GLY A 70 -0.19 -16.45 0.85
CA GLY A 70 -1.47 -15.93 1.35
C GLY A 70 -1.53 -14.40 1.31
N VAL A 71 -2.56 -13.84 1.94
CA VAL A 71 -2.73 -12.39 2.07
C VAL A 71 -1.62 -11.84 2.96
N GLN A 72 -0.82 -10.94 2.41
CA GLN A 72 0.27 -10.34 3.17
C GLN A 72 -0.27 -9.36 4.21
N PRO A 73 0.20 -9.43 5.47
CA PRO A 73 -0.22 -8.51 6.53
C PRO A 73 0.30 -7.08 6.35
N VAL A 74 1.26 -6.89 5.47
CA VAL A 74 1.77 -5.58 5.04
C VAL A 74 1.45 -5.40 3.56
N GLN A 75 0.64 -4.40 3.23
CA GLN A 75 0.27 -4.09 1.85
C GLN A 75 0.98 -2.81 1.39
N TRP A 76 1.50 -2.85 0.17
CA TRP A 76 2.05 -1.67 -0.51
C TRP A 76 1.10 -1.22 -1.61
N LEU A 77 0.73 0.06 -1.57
CA LEU A 77 -0.09 0.73 -2.56
C LEU A 77 0.81 1.63 -3.40
N PRO A 78 0.99 1.34 -4.69
CA PRO A 78 1.82 2.17 -5.57
C PRO A 78 1.11 3.47 -5.96
N GLN A 79 1.89 4.44 -6.36
CA GLN A 79 1.42 5.70 -6.95
C GLN A 79 0.54 5.45 -8.19
N SER A 80 0.92 4.50 -9.03
CA SER A 80 0.22 4.13 -10.26
C SER A 80 -0.62 2.87 -10.05
N PRO A 81 -1.96 2.98 -9.87
CA PRO A 81 -2.80 1.85 -9.52
C PRO A 81 -2.88 0.77 -10.61
N GLU A 82 -2.64 1.12 -11.87
CA GLU A 82 -2.59 0.18 -12.99
C GLU A 82 -1.46 -0.84 -12.88
N LEU A 83 -0.39 -0.54 -12.14
CA LEU A 83 0.70 -1.47 -11.86
C LEU A 83 0.34 -2.51 -10.78
N ALA A 84 -0.74 -2.25 -10.03
CA ALA A 84 -1.17 -3.11 -8.94
C ALA A 84 -2.24 -4.13 -9.35
N VAL A 85 -2.74 -4.09 -10.59
CA VAL A 85 -3.90 -4.88 -11.02
C VAL A 85 -3.62 -5.68 -12.30
N ASN A 86 -4.33 -6.80 -12.46
CA ASN A 86 -4.31 -7.51 -13.73
C ASN A 86 -5.25 -6.80 -14.74
N PRO A 87 -4.72 -6.23 -15.84
CA PRO A 87 -5.53 -5.46 -16.80
C PRO A 87 -6.55 -6.30 -17.57
N ARG A 88 -6.43 -7.63 -17.54
CA ARG A 88 -7.34 -8.58 -18.19
C ARG A 88 -8.49 -9.02 -17.30
N TRP A 89 -8.51 -8.59 -16.04
CA TRP A 89 -9.59 -8.93 -15.11
C TRP A 89 -10.59 -7.77 -15.02
N ARG A 90 -11.87 -8.13 -14.80
CA ARG A 90 -12.87 -7.15 -14.46
C ARG A 90 -12.62 -6.61 -13.04
N VAL A 91 -12.98 -5.36 -12.81
CA VAL A 91 -12.80 -4.67 -11.53
C VAL A 91 -13.39 -5.47 -10.35
N GLY A 92 -14.56 -6.08 -10.54
CA GLY A 92 -15.16 -6.92 -9.50
C GLY A 92 -14.33 -8.16 -9.15
N LYS A 93 -13.57 -8.72 -10.08
CA LYS A 93 -12.63 -9.81 -9.81
C LYS A 93 -11.39 -9.29 -9.10
N ILE A 94 -10.86 -8.15 -9.52
CA ILE A 94 -9.71 -7.48 -8.89
C ILE A 94 -10.04 -7.17 -7.43
N LEU A 95 -11.19 -6.54 -7.18
CA LEU A 95 -11.60 -6.16 -5.83
C LEU A 95 -11.73 -7.36 -4.88
N ARG A 96 -12.16 -8.50 -5.41
CA ARG A 96 -12.37 -9.75 -4.65
C ARG A 96 -11.20 -10.73 -4.73
N GLU A 97 -10.03 -10.28 -5.13
CA GLU A 97 -8.84 -11.14 -5.28
C GLU A 97 -8.38 -11.76 -3.95
N ALA A 98 -8.38 -10.97 -2.88
CA ALA A 98 -7.95 -11.40 -1.55
C ALA A 98 -9.11 -11.61 -0.58
N TRP A 99 -10.16 -10.79 -0.69
CA TRP A 99 -11.32 -10.78 0.22
C TRP A 99 -12.53 -10.16 -0.47
N THR A 100 -13.70 -10.21 0.17
CA THR A 100 -14.92 -9.61 -0.38
C THR A 100 -15.38 -8.44 0.51
N PRO A 101 -15.15 -7.19 0.09
CA PRO A 101 -15.65 -6.03 0.80
C PRO A 101 -17.18 -6.01 0.84
N SER A 102 -17.75 -5.52 1.94
CA SER A 102 -19.18 -5.26 2.07
C SER A 102 -19.63 -4.08 1.21
N ASN A 103 -20.93 -3.99 0.94
CA ASN A 103 -21.49 -2.83 0.23
C ASN A 103 -21.22 -1.52 0.97
N ALA A 104 -21.25 -1.54 2.31
CA ALA A 104 -20.94 -0.37 3.13
C ALA A 104 -19.49 0.09 2.95
N GLN A 105 -18.54 -0.84 2.90
CA GLN A 105 -17.14 -0.53 2.63
C GLN A 105 -16.94 0.01 1.22
N CYS A 106 -17.60 -0.59 0.21
CA CYS A 106 -17.58 -0.05 -1.15
C CYS A 106 -18.09 1.40 -1.19
N GLN A 107 -19.19 1.70 -0.51
CA GLN A 107 -19.72 3.06 -0.40
C GLN A 107 -18.76 4.01 0.30
N THR A 108 -18.17 3.59 1.43
CA THR A 108 -17.20 4.39 2.20
C THR A 108 -16.01 4.80 1.36
N PHE A 109 -15.50 3.91 0.51
CA PHE A 109 -14.39 4.18 -0.40
C PHE A 109 -14.83 4.72 -1.77
N GLY A 110 -16.13 4.97 -1.96
CA GLY A 110 -16.69 5.51 -3.21
C GLY A 110 -16.58 4.56 -4.41
N VAL A 111 -16.47 3.25 -4.17
CA VAL A 111 -16.45 2.24 -5.23
C VAL A 111 -17.86 1.96 -5.72
N GLN A 112 -18.14 2.31 -6.99
CA GLN A 112 -19.48 2.21 -7.56
C GLN A 112 -19.77 0.80 -8.07
N PRO A 113 -20.99 0.26 -7.85
CA PRO A 113 -21.40 -1.05 -8.38
C PRO A 113 -21.25 -1.17 -9.89
N SER A 114 -21.48 -0.07 -10.63
CA SER A 114 -21.35 0.00 -12.08
C SER A 114 -19.93 -0.22 -12.60
N TRP A 115 -18.89 -0.06 -11.74
CA TRP A 115 -17.51 -0.30 -12.12
C TRP A 115 -17.14 -1.79 -12.12
N LEU A 116 -17.84 -2.61 -11.33
CA LEU A 116 -17.47 -4.02 -11.10
C LEU A 116 -17.45 -4.87 -12.38
N SER A 117 -18.27 -4.51 -13.38
CA SER A 117 -18.31 -5.18 -14.68
C SER A 117 -17.32 -4.63 -15.70
N ARG A 118 -16.66 -3.50 -15.41
CA ARG A 118 -15.70 -2.85 -16.31
C ARG A 118 -14.30 -3.44 -16.18
N PHE A 119 -13.44 -3.13 -17.14
CA PHE A 119 -12.00 -3.41 -17.07
C PHE A 119 -11.25 -2.21 -16.49
N PRO A 120 -10.07 -2.39 -15.87
CA PRO A 120 -9.28 -1.30 -15.29
C PRO A 120 -9.07 -0.10 -16.21
N GLN A 121 -8.75 -0.35 -17.48
CA GLN A 121 -8.50 0.69 -18.48
C GLN A 121 -9.72 1.56 -18.84
N SER A 122 -10.90 1.20 -18.39
CA SER A 122 -12.13 2.00 -18.57
C SER A 122 -12.50 2.83 -17.34
N LEU A 123 -11.67 2.78 -16.29
CA LEU A 123 -11.78 3.62 -15.11
C LEU A 123 -10.79 4.79 -15.21
N SER A 124 -11.14 5.91 -14.58
CA SER A 124 -10.15 6.97 -14.33
C SER A 124 -9.09 6.48 -13.33
N GLY A 125 -7.92 7.11 -13.29
CA GLY A 125 -6.87 6.79 -12.33
C GLY A 125 -7.38 6.84 -10.88
N GLY A 126 -8.17 7.85 -10.55
CA GLY A 126 -8.76 8.00 -9.22
C GLY A 126 -9.81 6.92 -8.87
N GLU A 127 -10.64 6.51 -9.83
CA GLU A 127 -11.58 5.40 -9.64
C GLU A 127 -10.83 4.08 -9.40
N LEU A 128 -9.79 3.82 -10.19
CA LEU A 128 -8.97 2.62 -10.02
C LEU A 128 -8.19 2.64 -8.70
N GLN A 129 -7.70 3.82 -8.28
CA GLN A 129 -7.02 3.98 -6.99
C GLN A 129 -7.93 3.61 -5.82
N ARG A 130 -9.20 4.08 -5.82
CA ARG A 130 -10.18 3.70 -4.78
C ARG A 130 -10.38 2.18 -4.71
N VAL A 131 -10.44 1.51 -5.87
CA VAL A 131 -10.53 0.04 -5.94
C VAL A 131 -9.28 -0.62 -5.35
N CYS A 132 -8.08 -0.12 -5.69
CA CYS A 132 -6.82 -0.67 -5.18
C CYS A 132 -6.67 -0.48 -3.67
N VAL A 133 -7.05 0.69 -3.13
CA VAL A 133 -7.03 0.93 -1.69
C VAL A 133 -7.98 -0.02 -0.97
N LEU A 134 -9.24 -0.14 -1.42
CA LEU A 134 -10.21 -1.03 -0.78
C LEU A 134 -9.78 -2.50 -0.87
N ARG A 135 -9.23 -2.94 -2.00
CA ARG A 135 -8.68 -4.30 -2.17
C ARG A 135 -7.58 -4.61 -1.15
N ALA A 136 -6.71 -3.62 -0.87
CA ALA A 136 -5.59 -3.78 0.05
C ALA A 136 -6.00 -3.80 1.54
N LEU A 137 -7.28 -3.62 1.86
CA LEU A 137 -7.80 -3.61 3.23
C LEU A 137 -8.41 -4.95 3.66
N ALA A 138 -7.89 -6.08 3.15
CA ALA A 138 -8.29 -7.40 3.61
C ALA A 138 -8.19 -7.52 5.15
N PRO A 139 -9.03 -8.35 5.80
CA PRO A 139 -9.06 -8.46 7.27
C PRO A 139 -7.71 -8.79 7.91
N GLU A 140 -6.87 -9.53 7.22
CA GLU A 140 -5.54 -9.96 7.67
C GLU A 140 -4.49 -8.84 7.62
N VAL A 141 -4.78 -7.76 6.93
CA VAL A 141 -3.85 -6.62 6.76
C VAL A 141 -3.75 -5.84 8.06
N ARG A 142 -2.53 -5.58 8.47
CA ARG A 142 -2.17 -4.87 9.71
C ARG A 142 -1.40 -3.60 9.46
N PHE A 143 -0.71 -3.53 8.34
CA PHE A 143 0.09 -2.38 7.93
C PHE A 143 -0.16 -2.03 6.48
N LEU A 144 -0.24 -0.74 6.20
CA LEU A 144 -0.42 -0.20 4.87
C LEU A 144 0.72 0.78 4.56
N ILE A 145 1.35 0.60 3.42
CA ILE A 145 2.37 1.51 2.91
C ILE A 145 1.77 2.22 1.70
N ALA A 146 1.43 3.48 1.89
CA ALA A 146 0.77 4.33 0.92
C ALA A 146 1.81 5.18 0.18
N ASP A 147 2.20 4.74 -1.03
CA ASP A 147 3.25 5.38 -1.81
C ASP A 147 2.62 6.36 -2.81
N GLU A 148 2.54 7.64 -2.40
CA GLU A 148 1.99 8.74 -3.20
C GLU A 148 0.58 8.48 -3.78
N ILE A 149 -0.26 7.75 -3.05
CA ILE A 149 -1.54 7.21 -3.56
C ILE A 149 -2.59 8.25 -3.93
N SER A 150 -2.37 9.51 -3.64
CA SER A 150 -3.34 10.57 -3.88
C SER A 150 -2.91 11.61 -4.93
N THR A 151 -1.72 11.49 -5.49
CA THR A 151 -1.16 12.48 -6.43
C THR A 151 -1.97 12.63 -7.72
N MET A 152 -2.71 11.59 -8.13
CA MET A 152 -3.56 11.59 -9.33
C MET A 152 -5.01 11.99 -9.05
N LEU A 153 -5.35 12.34 -7.80
CA LEU A 153 -6.70 12.69 -7.39
C LEU A 153 -6.89 14.21 -7.33
N ASP A 154 -8.09 14.67 -7.67
CA ASP A 154 -8.50 16.03 -7.34
C ASP A 154 -8.59 16.22 -5.81
N PRO A 155 -8.49 17.45 -5.30
CA PRO A 155 -8.41 17.71 -3.86
C PRO A 155 -9.60 17.16 -3.05
N ILE A 156 -10.81 17.17 -3.62
CA ILE A 156 -12.01 16.66 -2.92
C ILE A 156 -11.93 15.14 -2.81
N THR A 157 -11.68 14.48 -3.92
CA THR A 157 -11.50 13.01 -3.98
C THR A 157 -10.35 12.54 -3.08
N GLN A 158 -9.25 13.30 -3.04
CA GLN A 158 -8.12 13.04 -2.15
C GLN A 158 -8.55 13.09 -0.68
N LEU A 159 -9.24 14.14 -0.27
CA LEU A 159 -9.72 14.30 1.10
C LEU A 159 -10.66 13.17 1.51
N GLU A 160 -11.62 12.81 0.65
CA GLU A 160 -12.55 11.71 0.89
C GLU A 160 -11.82 10.36 1.08
N LEU A 161 -10.85 10.06 0.22
CA LEU A 161 -10.06 8.83 0.30
C LEU A 161 -9.28 8.74 1.62
N TRP A 162 -8.59 9.82 2.00
CA TRP A 162 -7.82 9.87 3.24
C TRP A 162 -8.72 9.80 4.48
N GLN A 163 -9.89 10.42 4.47
CA GLN A 163 -10.86 10.32 5.56
C GLN A 163 -11.42 8.91 5.71
N ALA A 164 -11.71 8.24 4.58
CA ALA A 164 -12.18 6.85 4.59
C ALA A 164 -11.08 5.92 5.14
N LEU A 165 -9.85 6.08 4.66
CA LEU A 165 -8.70 5.28 5.10
C LEU A 165 -8.39 5.52 6.59
N LYS A 166 -8.45 6.77 7.05
CA LYS A 166 -8.22 7.12 8.45
C LYS A 166 -9.23 6.42 9.36
N ARG A 167 -10.53 6.48 9.03
CA ARG A 167 -11.59 5.80 9.81
C ARG A 167 -11.36 4.29 9.89
N GLU A 168 -11.06 3.65 8.77
CA GLU A 168 -10.78 2.21 8.73
C GLU A 168 -9.53 1.85 9.55
N ALA A 169 -8.47 2.65 9.41
CA ALA A 169 -7.22 2.45 10.14
C ALA A 169 -7.41 2.60 11.66
N GLU A 170 -8.15 3.61 12.11
CA GLU A 170 -8.46 3.82 13.53
C GLU A 170 -9.28 2.66 14.10
N GLN A 171 -10.32 2.21 13.40
CA GLN A 171 -11.17 1.10 13.85
C GLN A 171 -10.41 -0.22 13.97
N ARG A 172 -9.47 -0.47 13.06
CA ARG A 172 -8.72 -1.72 12.97
C ARG A 172 -7.33 -1.64 13.59
N GLN A 173 -6.92 -0.47 14.09
CA GLN A 173 -5.56 -0.22 14.58
C GLN A 173 -4.49 -0.55 13.52
N LEU A 174 -4.75 -0.16 12.25
CA LEU A 174 -3.77 -0.34 11.18
C LEU A 174 -2.60 0.63 11.37
N GLY A 175 -1.37 0.12 11.25
CA GLY A 175 -0.21 0.98 11.08
C GLY A 175 -0.15 1.48 9.63
N VAL A 176 0.04 2.78 9.42
CA VAL A 176 0.08 3.39 8.08
C VAL A 176 1.38 4.17 7.90
N LEU A 177 2.16 3.80 6.89
CA LEU A 177 3.31 4.58 6.43
C LEU A 177 2.90 5.33 5.15
N VAL A 178 2.93 6.65 5.21
CA VAL A 178 2.64 7.52 4.07
C VAL A 178 3.96 7.98 3.46
N ILE A 179 4.19 7.63 2.21
CA ILE A 179 5.33 8.13 1.43
C ILE A 179 4.84 9.33 0.62
N SER A 180 5.51 10.46 0.77
CA SER A 180 5.21 11.69 0.03
C SER A 180 6.51 12.44 -0.29
N HIS A 181 6.43 13.28 -1.30
CA HIS A 181 7.50 14.23 -1.64
C HIS A 181 7.22 15.63 -1.07
N ASP A 182 6.01 15.84 -0.50
CA ASP A 182 5.60 17.07 0.21
C ASP A 182 5.74 16.91 1.72
#